data_7aeaae23fd4cb50f549c229f3dd45c33
#
_entry.id   7aeaae23fd4cb50f549c229f3dd45c33
#
_cell.length_a   1.000
_cell.length_b   1.000
_cell.length_c   1.000
_cell.angle_alpha   90.00
_cell.angle_beta   90.00
_cell.angle_gamma   90.00
#
_symmetry.space_group_name_H-M   'P 1'
#
loop_
_entity.id
_entity.type
_entity.pdbx_description
1 polymer ?
#
loop_
_entity_poly.entity_id
_entity_poly.type
_entity_poly.pdbx_seq_one_letter_code
_entity_poly.pdbx_strand_id
1 'polypeptide(L)'
;KQIIETNLEKYGVLCILNSPQSQEQNYKTNIEKYGVQHRIQNKNEYESMMLKSNKTNLERYGSIYPMQNANILEKHQKQSFKRKEYIWKTGEISMVQGNEPIVLKELEEQGYKFDDVLTSPKDMPEITYRLDEKEHRYYPDIFIPKDNIIIEVKSEWTLKLHWDRNQAKFEAA
;
A
#
# COMPACT_ATOMS: atom_id res chain seq x y z
N LYS A 1 29.38 -16.84 -1.28
CA LYS A 1 30.10 -17.36 -2.48
C LYS A 1 30.09 -18.89 -2.50
N GLN A 2 30.57 -19.57 -1.46
CA GLN A 2 30.70 -21.04 -1.38
C GLN A 2 29.41 -21.82 -1.65
N ILE A 3 28.23 -21.35 -1.19
CA ILE A 3 26.93 -22.01 -1.44
C ILE A 3 26.56 -21.98 -2.93
N ILE A 4 26.82 -20.85 -3.60
CA ILE A 4 26.51 -20.67 -5.02
C ILE A 4 27.40 -21.59 -5.87
N GLU A 5 28.69 -21.66 -5.57
CA GLU A 5 29.64 -22.54 -6.25
C GLU A 5 29.24 -24.00 -6.09
N THR A 6 28.93 -24.44 -4.88
CA THR A 6 28.44 -25.80 -4.60
C THR A 6 27.13 -26.12 -5.34
N ASN A 7 26.21 -25.17 -5.44
CA ASN A 7 24.95 -25.38 -6.16
C ASN A 7 25.19 -25.51 -7.67
N LEU A 8 26.06 -24.68 -8.24
CA LEU A 8 26.44 -24.77 -9.65
C LEU A 8 27.12 -26.10 -9.99
N GLU A 9 28.06 -26.55 -9.16
CA GLU A 9 28.76 -27.81 -9.36
C GLU A 9 27.83 -29.03 -9.27
N LYS A 10 26.94 -29.07 -8.27
CA LYS A 10 26.08 -30.23 -8.00
C LYS A 10 24.80 -30.26 -8.80
N TYR A 11 24.20 -29.10 -9.07
CA TYR A 11 22.84 -28.99 -9.61
C TYR A 11 22.74 -28.14 -10.87
N GLY A 12 23.82 -27.50 -11.30
CA GLY A 12 23.85 -26.64 -12.49
C GLY A 12 23.06 -25.35 -12.35
N VAL A 13 22.65 -24.96 -11.12
CA VAL A 13 21.81 -23.79 -10.84
C VAL A 13 22.36 -22.99 -9.66
N LEU A 14 22.13 -21.69 -9.63
CA LEU A 14 22.56 -20.81 -8.53
C LEU A 14 21.83 -21.11 -7.20
N CYS A 15 20.60 -21.56 -7.29
CA CYS A 15 19.76 -21.93 -6.16
C CYS A 15 19.15 -23.32 -6.42
N ILE A 16 19.29 -24.24 -5.48
CA ILE A 16 18.78 -25.62 -5.59
C ILE A 16 17.27 -25.66 -5.84
N LEU A 17 16.51 -24.71 -5.30
CA LEU A 17 15.05 -24.63 -5.51
C LEU A 17 14.68 -24.37 -6.98
N ASN A 18 15.61 -23.88 -7.78
CA ASN A 18 15.44 -23.64 -9.21
C ASN A 18 15.83 -24.86 -10.06
N SER A 19 16.34 -25.94 -9.44
CA SER A 19 16.66 -27.16 -10.19
C SER A 19 15.37 -27.86 -10.63
N PRO A 20 15.37 -28.46 -11.84
CA PRO A 20 14.20 -29.21 -12.33
C PRO A 20 13.75 -30.32 -11.35
N GLN A 21 14.70 -30.99 -10.71
CA GLN A 21 14.42 -32.06 -9.74
C GLN A 21 13.68 -31.52 -8.50
N SER A 22 14.10 -30.37 -7.95
CA SER A 22 13.44 -29.74 -6.81
C SER A 22 12.04 -29.25 -7.17
N GLN A 23 11.87 -28.69 -8.36
CA GLN A 23 10.55 -28.24 -8.83
C GLN A 23 9.60 -29.44 -9.03
N GLU A 24 10.06 -30.50 -9.66
CA GLU A 24 9.27 -31.73 -9.85
C GLU A 24 8.87 -32.35 -8.51
N GLN A 25 9.81 -32.44 -7.56
CA GLN A 25 9.53 -32.96 -6.22
C GLN A 25 8.50 -32.10 -5.49
N ASN A 26 8.59 -30.77 -5.59
CA ASN A 26 7.62 -29.85 -5.01
C ASN A 26 6.22 -30.03 -5.63
N TYR A 27 6.13 -30.22 -6.95
CA TYR A 27 4.87 -30.49 -7.64
C TYR A 27 4.24 -31.80 -7.18
N LYS A 28 5.04 -32.89 -7.13
CA LYS A 28 4.57 -34.19 -6.63
C LYS A 28 4.02 -34.08 -5.20
N THR A 29 4.79 -33.47 -4.31
CA THR A 29 4.38 -33.24 -2.92
C THR A 29 3.10 -32.41 -2.80
N ASN A 30 2.95 -31.37 -3.62
CA ASN A 30 1.77 -30.55 -3.63
C ASN A 30 0.54 -31.28 -4.17
N ILE A 31 0.71 -32.09 -5.23
CA ILE A 31 -0.37 -32.93 -5.77
C ILE A 31 -0.82 -33.96 -4.74
N GLU A 32 0.12 -34.63 -4.08
CA GLU A 32 -0.19 -35.63 -3.04
C GLU A 32 -0.93 -35.01 -1.85
N LYS A 33 -0.52 -33.82 -1.38
CA LYS A 33 -1.07 -33.19 -0.19
C LYS A 33 -2.33 -32.35 -0.44
N TYR A 34 -2.39 -31.67 -1.57
CA TYR A 34 -3.40 -30.64 -1.83
C TYR A 34 -4.21 -30.89 -3.10
N GLY A 35 -3.87 -31.92 -3.89
CA GLY A 35 -4.54 -32.25 -5.15
C GLY A 35 -4.23 -31.26 -6.30
N VAL A 36 -3.28 -30.37 -6.14
CA VAL A 36 -2.93 -29.30 -7.09
C VAL A 36 -1.42 -29.06 -7.14
N GLN A 37 -0.90 -28.51 -8.24
CA GLN A 37 0.54 -28.23 -8.39
C GLN A 37 1.04 -27.14 -7.42
N HIS A 38 0.22 -26.14 -7.14
CA HIS A 38 0.54 -25.09 -6.19
C HIS A 38 -0.53 -25.00 -5.11
N ARG A 39 -0.13 -25.02 -3.85
CA ARG A 39 -1.05 -25.05 -2.69
C ARG A 39 -2.14 -23.98 -2.74
N ILE A 40 -1.81 -22.78 -3.25
CA ILE A 40 -2.78 -21.67 -3.36
C ILE A 40 -3.87 -21.90 -4.41
N GLN A 41 -3.73 -22.88 -5.31
CA GLN A 41 -4.77 -23.26 -6.27
C GLN A 41 -5.87 -24.11 -5.61
N ASN A 42 -5.60 -24.73 -4.46
CA ASN A 42 -6.63 -25.38 -3.66
C ASN A 42 -7.42 -24.31 -2.88
N LYS A 43 -8.71 -24.17 -3.20
CA LYS A 43 -9.57 -23.11 -2.65
C LYS A 43 -9.63 -23.15 -1.12
N ASN A 44 -9.79 -24.32 -0.52
CA ASN A 44 -9.89 -24.48 0.94
C ASN A 44 -8.58 -24.08 1.64
N GLU A 45 -7.44 -24.48 1.06
CA GLU A 45 -6.13 -24.10 1.56
C GLU A 45 -5.88 -22.60 1.46
N TYR A 46 -6.25 -22.00 0.32
CA TYR A 46 -6.15 -20.55 0.11
C TYR A 46 -7.01 -19.79 1.14
N GLU A 47 -8.28 -20.16 1.31
CA GLU A 47 -9.18 -19.54 2.29
C GLU A 47 -8.64 -19.66 3.72
N SER A 48 -8.13 -20.84 4.11
CA SER A 48 -7.51 -21.06 5.42
C SER A 48 -6.28 -20.17 5.64
N MET A 49 -5.44 -20.04 4.63
CA MET A 49 -4.26 -19.15 4.67
C MET A 49 -4.68 -17.68 4.80
N MET A 50 -5.68 -17.26 4.04
CA MET A 50 -6.21 -15.88 4.08
C MET A 50 -6.81 -15.55 5.44
N LEU A 51 -7.60 -16.46 6.03
CA LEU A 51 -8.16 -16.28 7.37
C LEU A 51 -7.05 -16.10 8.43
N LYS A 52 -6.01 -16.93 8.40
CA LYS A 52 -4.87 -16.81 9.32
C LYS A 52 -4.11 -15.49 9.14
N SER A 53 -3.89 -15.10 7.88
CA SER A 53 -3.24 -13.83 7.54
C SER A 53 -4.06 -12.63 8.04
N ASN A 54 -5.37 -12.64 7.77
CA ASN A 54 -6.28 -11.59 8.20
C ASN A 54 -6.33 -11.45 9.72
N LYS A 55 -6.40 -12.58 10.43
CA LYS A 55 -6.34 -12.59 11.91
C LYS A 55 -5.05 -11.95 12.41
N THR A 56 -3.90 -12.38 11.88
CA THR A 56 -2.60 -11.83 12.26
C THR A 56 -2.49 -10.32 11.96
N ASN A 57 -3.00 -9.90 10.80
CA ASN A 57 -2.99 -8.49 10.42
C ASN A 57 -3.88 -7.65 11.35
N LEU A 58 -5.07 -8.16 11.68
CA LEU A 58 -5.99 -7.50 12.61
C LEU A 58 -5.37 -7.35 14.00
N GLU A 59 -4.76 -8.40 14.53
CA GLU A 59 -4.09 -8.39 15.83
C GLU A 59 -2.88 -7.43 15.88
N ARG A 60 -2.08 -7.39 14.81
CA ARG A 60 -0.84 -6.57 14.77
C ARG A 60 -1.06 -5.12 14.37
N TYR A 61 -2.00 -4.88 13.47
CA TYR A 61 -2.13 -3.60 12.78
C TYR A 61 -3.50 -2.95 12.94
N GLY A 62 -4.45 -3.64 13.59
CA GLY A 62 -5.82 -3.17 13.75
C GLY A 62 -6.62 -3.12 12.43
N SER A 63 -6.12 -3.76 11.38
CA SER A 63 -6.78 -3.83 10.06
C SER A 63 -6.38 -5.12 9.33
N ILE A 64 -7.30 -5.69 8.57
CA ILE A 64 -7.05 -6.82 7.66
C ILE A 64 -5.99 -6.46 6.61
N TYR A 65 -6.00 -5.21 6.17
CA TYR A 65 -5.04 -4.67 5.21
C TYR A 65 -4.05 -3.75 5.94
N PRO A 66 -2.77 -4.15 6.14
CA PRO A 66 -1.79 -3.37 6.92
C PRO A 66 -1.64 -1.91 6.46
N MET A 67 -1.79 -1.65 5.15
CA MET A 67 -1.71 -0.29 4.59
C MET A 67 -2.88 0.63 4.98
N GLN A 68 -3.94 0.10 5.60
CA GLN A 68 -5.01 0.91 6.20
C GLN A 68 -4.65 1.45 7.60
N ASN A 69 -3.53 1.01 8.16
CA ASN A 69 -2.97 1.60 9.38
C ASN A 69 -2.12 2.82 9.01
N ALA A 70 -2.46 3.99 9.56
CA ALA A 70 -1.81 5.26 9.25
C ALA A 70 -0.29 5.24 9.48
N ASN A 71 0.16 4.57 10.57
CA ASN A 71 1.60 4.47 10.88
C ASN A 71 2.36 3.65 9.82
N ILE A 72 1.76 2.57 9.33
CA ILE A 72 2.37 1.73 8.29
C ILE A 72 2.38 2.49 6.96
N LEU A 73 1.27 3.13 6.63
CA LEU A 73 1.15 3.93 5.41
C LEU A 73 2.19 5.05 5.38
N GLU A 74 2.31 5.82 6.47
CA GLU A 74 3.33 6.88 6.58
C GLU A 74 4.75 6.34 6.44
N LYS A 75 5.06 5.21 7.13
CA LYS A 75 6.38 4.57 7.01
C LYS A 75 6.68 4.13 5.58
N HIS A 76 5.69 3.55 4.89
CA HIS A 76 5.82 3.17 3.48
C HIS A 76 6.02 4.40 2.59
N GLN A 77 5.25 5.46 2.79
CA GLN A 77 5.39 6.71 2.04
C GLN A 77 6.77 7.34 2.26
N LYS A 78 7.31 7.34 3.50
CA LYS A 78 8.66 7.86 3.81
C LYS A 78 9.77 7.12 3.06
N GLN A 79 9.57 5.85 2.73
CA GLN A 79 10.53 5.03 1.98
C GLN A 79 10.34 5.11 0.45
N SER A 80 9.28 5.78 -0.02
CA SER A 80 9.01 5.92 -1.45
C SER A 80 9.99 6.91 -2.10
N PHE A 81 10.73 6.44 -3.10
CA PHE A 81 11.69 7.27 -3.85
C PHE A 81 11.03 8.38 -4.69
N LYS A 82 9.70 8.36 -4.83
CA LYS A 82 8.93 9.39 -5.56
C LYS A 82 8.45 10.54 -4.68
N ARG A 83 8.81 10.55 -3.41
CA ARG A 83 8.50 11.70 -2.54
C ARG A 83 9.25 12.94 -3.00
N LYS A 84 8.56 14.08 -2.91
CA LYS A 84 9.08 15.41 -3.22
C LYS A 84 9.03 16.26 -1.96
N GLU A 85 10.01 17.10 -1.80
CA GLU A 85 10.02 18.13 -0.76
C GLU A 85 9.31 19.39 -1.31
N TYR A 86 8.33 19.88 -0.57
CA TYR A 86 7.79 21.20 -0.75
C TYR A 86 8.27 22.08 0.40
N ILE A 87 9.04 23.11 0.06
CA ILE A 87 9.61 24.07 1.04
C ILE A 87 8.68 25.27 1.10
N TRP A 88 8.06 25.49 2.25
CA TRP A 88 7.22 26.63 2.51
C TRP A 88 8.04 27.91 2.60
N LYS A 89 7.43 29.07 2.35
CA LYS A 89 8.10 30.39 2.47
C LYS A 89 8.67 30.63 3.87
N THR A 90 8.12 30.00 4.87
CA THR A 90 8.56 30.05 6.27
C THR A 90 9.72 29.10 6.57
N GLY A 91 10.09 28.22 5.62
CA GLY A 91 11.24 27.33 5.70
C GLY A 91 10.92 25.89 6.12
N GLU A 92 9.69 25.58 6.54
CA GLU A 92 9.26 24.22 6.87
C GLU A 92 9.15 23.36 5.60
N ILE A 93 9.19 22.03 5.78
CA ILE A 93 9.19 21.08 4.68
C ILE A 93 8.00 20.13 4.80
N SER A 94 7.15 20.09 3.77
CA SER A 94 6.16 19.03 3.59
C SER A 94 6.66 17.98 2.60
N MET A 95 6.55 16.70 3.01
CA MET A 95 6.93 15.57 2.15
C MET A 95 5.69 15.05 1.41
N VAL A 96 5.63 15.25 0.13
CA VAL A 96 4.45 15.03 -0.73
C VAL A 96 4.78 14.20 -1.97
N GLN A 97 3.77 13.84 -2.78
CA GLN A 97 3.95 13.01 -3.97
C GLN A 97 3.23 13.63 -5.19
N GLY A 98 3.50 13.08 -6.36
CA GLY A 98 2.76 13.41 -7.58
C GLY A 98 2.68 14.90 -7.88
N ASN A 99 1.46 15.42 -7.94
CA ASN A 99 1.15 16.84 -8.23
C ASN A 99 0.80 17.64 -6.96
N GLU A 100 0.88 17.05 -5.78
CA GLU A 100 0.59 17.72 -4.49
C GLU A 100 1.42 19.02 -4.29
N PRO A 101 2.72 19.12 -4.71
CA PRO A 101 3.47 20.37 -4.57
C PRO A 101 2.83 21.56 -5.28
N ILE A 102 2.10 21.34 -6.37
CA ILE A 102 1.40 22.40 -7.11
C ILE A 102 0.26 22.94 -6.25
N VAL A 103 -0.51 22.04 -5.64
CA VAL A 103 -1.63 22.39 -4.77
C VAL A 103 -1.15 23.11 -3.51
N LEU A 104 -0.04 22.65 -2.89
CA LEU A 104 0.54 23.34 -1.73
C LEU A 104 0.98 24.75 -2.08
N LYS A 105 1.53 24.97 -3.27
CA LYS A 105 1.91 26.30 -3.73
C LYS A 105 0.68 27.21 -3.88
N GLU A 106 -0.40 26.72 -4.46
CA GLU A 106 -1.65 27.48 -4.58
C GLU A 106 -2.26 27.81 -3.21
N LEU A 107 -2.25 26.87 -2.26
CA LEU A 107 -2.69 27.11 -0.88
C LEU A 107 -1.84 28.17 -0.19
N GLU A 108 -0.51 28.12 -0.35
CA GLU A 108 0.39 29.13 0.21
C GLU A 108 0.15 30.53 -0.41
N GLU A 109 -0.13 30.61 -1.70
CA GLU A 109 -0.51 31.86 -2.39
C GLU A 109 -1.86 32.40 -1.89
N GLN A 110 -2.78 31.54 -1.46
CA GLN A 110 -4.05 31.89 -0.81
C GLN A 110 -3.89 32.30 0.68
N GLY A 111 -2.67 32.20 1.22
CA GLY A 111 -2.36 32.63 2.59
C GLY A 111 -2.37 31.53 3.65
N TYR A 112 -2.53 30.25 3.25
CA TYR A 112 -2.36 29.13 4.17
C TYR A 112 -0.89 28.97 4.53
N LYS A 113 -0.64 28.54 5.77
CA LYS A 113 0.71 28.29 6.30
C LYS A 113 0.92 26.79 6.51
N PHE A 114 2.17 26.39 6.75
CA PHE A 114 2.54 25.01 7.04
C PHE A 114 1.66 24.36 8.10
N ASP A 115 1.40 25.06 9.23
CA ASP A 115 0.59 24.55 10.35
C ASP A 115 -0.91 24.44 10.04
N ASP A 116 -1.40 25.12 9.01
CA ASP A 116 -2.80 25.06 8.58
C ASP A 116 -3.09 23.82 7.71
N VAL A 117 -2.05 23.18 7.14
CA VAL A 117 -2.18 22.20 6.06
C VAL A 117 -1.53 20.86 6.45
N LEU A 118 -2.35 19.87 6.68
CA LEU A 118 -1.90 18.53 7.06
C LEU A 118 -1.73 17.66 5.82
N THR A 119 -0.58 16.98 5.70
CA THR A 119 -0.22 16.09 4.58
C THR A 119 0.19 14.70 5.03
N SER A 120 0.27 14.44 6.33
CA SER A 120 0.65 13.16 6.89
C SER A 120 -0.57 12.29 7.17
N PRO A 121 -0.61 11.00 6.78
CA PRO A 121 -1.73 10.10 7.08
C PRO A 121 -2.11 10.00 8.56
N LYS A 122 -1.16 10.27 9.48
CA LYS A 122 -1.42 10.24 10.93
C LYS A 122 -2.29 11.39 11.40
N ASP A 123 -2.21 12.51 10.71
CA ASP A 123 -2.88 13.75 11.07
C ASP A 123 -4.22 13.91 10.32
N MET A 124 -4.53 12.94 9.43
CA MET A 124 -5.77 12.92 8.65
C MET A 124 -6.95 12.44 9.49
N PRO A 125 -8.17 12.93 9.21
CA PRO A 125 -9.38 12.36 9.78
C PRO A 125 -9.54 10.90 9.40
N GLU A 126 -10.14 10.11 10.27
CA GLU A 126 -10.46 8.71 9.97
C GLU A 126 -11.72 8.65 9.10
N ILE A 127 -11.53 8.41 7.82
CA ILE A 127 -12.60 8.29 6.83
C ILE A 127 -12.69 6.83 6.40
N THR A 128 -13.89 6.26 6.44
CA THR A 128 -14.17 4.91 5.94
C THR A 128 -15.17 4.96 4.80
N TYR A 129 -14.95 4.10 3.78
CA TYR A 129 -15.89 3.95 2.67
C TYR A 129 -16.12 2.45 2.38
N ARG A 130 -17.22 2.13 1.73
CA ARG A 130 -17.54 0.77 1.29
C ARG A 130 -17.38 0.63 -0.21
N LEU A 131 -16.72 -0.48 -0.61
CA LEU A 131 -16.57 -0.90 -2.00
C LEU A 131 -16.59 -2.43 -2.05
N ASP A 132 -17.39 -3.02 -2.94
CA ASP A 132 -17.53 -4.48 -3.09
C ASP A 132 -17.83 -5.19 -1.75
N GLU A 133 -18.78 -4.66 -0.98
CA GLU A 133 -19.19 -5.15 0.35
C GLU A 133 -18.11 -5.11 1.43
N LYS A 134 -16.96 -4.51 1.14
CA LYS A 134 -15.83 -4.37 2.07
C LYS A 134 -15.68 -2.95 2.55
N GLU A 135 -15.32 -2.81 3.82
CA GLU A 135 -14.96 -1.53 4.41
C GLU A 135 -13.48 -1.25 4.17
N HIS A 136 -13.19 -0.02 3.76
CA HIS A 136 -11.84 0.49 3.51
C HIS A 136 -11.64 1.80 4.25
N ARG A 137 -10.40 2.07 4.67
CA ARG A 137 -9.99 3.39 5.17
C ARG A 137 -9.47 4.24 4.03
N TYR A 138 -9.80 5.52 4.07
CA TYR A 138 -9.34 6.53 3.14
C TYR A 138 -8.51 7.58 3.86
N TYR A 139 -7.36 7.86 3.32
CA TYR A 139 -6.47 8.93 3.74
C TYR A 139 -6.37 9.90 2.57
N PRO A 140 -6.92 11.13 2.70
CA PRO A 140 -6.79 12.16 1.68
C PRO A 140 -5.34 12.64 1.55
N ASP A 141 -5.01 13.28 0.43
CA ASP A 141 -3.68 13.80 0.21
C ASP A 141 -3.39 15.03 1.09
N ILE A 142 -4.39 15.91 1.27
CA ILE A 142 -4.29 17.14 2.06
C ILE A 142 -5.57 17.36 2.88
N PHE A 143 -5.41 17.83 4.11
CA PHE A 143 -6.52 18.25 4.97
C PHE A 143 -6.23 19.62 5.59
N ILE A 144 -7.22 20.52 5.59
CA ILE A 144 -7.18 21.86 6.17
C ILE A 144 -8.20 21.91 7.30
N PRO A 145 -7.79 21.63 8.57
CA PRO A 145 -8.73 21.49 9.69
C PRO A 145 -9.58 22.73 9.97
N LYS A 146 -8.99 23.92 9.88
CA LYS A 146 -9.69 25.19 10.21
C LYS A 146 -10.88 25.47 9.30
N ASP A 147 -10.83 25.02 8.05
CA ASP A 147 -11.89 25.24 7.06
C ASP A 147 -12.69 23.95 6.80
N ASN A 148 -12.28 22.83 7.43
CA ASN A 148 -12.82 21.49 7.21
C ASN A 148 -12.78 21.07 5.72
N ILE A 149 -11.67 21.35 5.06
CA ILE A 149 -11.47 21.07 3.62
C ILE A 149 -10.58 19.87 3.45
N ILE A 150 -11.04 18.90 2.66
CA ILE A 150 -10.27 17.74 2.19
C ILE A 150 -9.94 17.94 0.72
N ILE A 151 -8.67 17.71 0.36
CA ILE A 151 -8.22 17.79 -1.03
C ILE A 151 -7.58 16.45 -1.42
N GLU A 152 -8.05 15.88 -2.52
CA GLU A 152 -7.48 14.71 -3.17
C GLU A 152 -6.91 15.10 -4.52
N VAL A 153 -5.62 14.85 -4.75
CA VAL A 153 -4.90 15.25 -5.95
C VAL A 153 -4.84 14.10 -6.95
N LYS A 154 -5.53 14.21 -8.06
CA LYS A 154 -5.60 13.17 -9.09
C LYS A 154 -5.19 13.70 -10.46
N SER A 155 -4.51 12.88 -11.25
CA SER A 155 -4.43 13.10 -12.68
C SER A 155 -5.75 12.65 -13.35
N GLU A 156 -6.08 13.19 -14.51
CA GLU A 156 -7.26 12.73 -15.27
C GLU A 156 -7.24 11.22 -15.51
N TRP A 157 -6.06 10.67 -15.77
CA TRP A 157 -5.91 9.24 -16.00
C TRP A 157 -6.25 8.42 -14.76
N THR A 158 -5.71 8.77 -13.59
CA THR A 158 -5.98 8.04 -12.34
C THR A 158 -7.41 8.24 -11.85
N LEU A 159 -8.02 9.40 -12.14
CA LEU A 159 -9.42 9.66 -11.84
C LEU A 159 -10.33 8.71 -12.62
N LYS A 160 -10.10 8.57 -13.93
CA LYS A 160 -10.90 7.72 -14.82
C LYS A 160 -10.66 6.23 -14.60
N LEU A 161 -9.40 5.82 -14.38
CA LEU A 161 -9.02 4.41 -14.20
C LEU A 161 -9.69 3.75 -12.99
N HIS A 162 -9.94 4.51 -11.92
CA HIS A 162 -10.50 4.00 -10.66
C HIS A 162 -11.77 4.76 -10.26
N TRP A 163 -12.62 5.07 -11.23
CA TRP A 163 -13.79 5.92 -11.05
C TRP A 163 -14.67 5.49 -9.87
N ASP A 164 -15.11 4.23 -9.83
CA ASP A 164 -16.02 3.74 -8.77
C ASP A 164 -15.42 3.88 -7.37
N ARG A 165 -14.13 3.57 -7.25
CA ARG A 165 -13.41 3.73 -5.98
C ARG A 165 -13.24 5.20 -5.59
N ASN A 166 -12.94 6.05 -6.55
CA ASN A 166 -12.79 7.49 -6.29
C ASN A 166 -14.14 8.09 -5.88
N GLN A 167 -15.24 7.72 -6.55
CA GLN A 167 -16.57 8.15 -6.20
C GLN A 167 -16.95 7.72 -4.77
N ALA A 168 -16.75 6.46 -4.42
CA ALA A 168 -17.03 5.97 -3.06
C ALA A 168 -16.23 6.71 -1.97
N LYS A 169 -14.98 7.11 -2.27
CA LYS A 169 -14.19 7.95 -1.36
C LYS A 169 -14.72 9.37 -1.23
N PHE A 170 -15.12 9.99 -2.35
CA PHE A 170 -15.65 11.36 -2.36
C PHE A 170 -17.01 11.46 -1.66
N GLU A 171 -17.85 10.43 -1.76
CA GLU A 171 -19.12 10.35 -1.06
C GLU A 171 -18.96 10.16 0.45
N ALA A 172 -17.86 9.59 0.89
CA ALA A 172 -17.56 9.34 2.30
C ALA A 172 -16.82 10.51 2.99
N ALA A 173 -16.25 11.44 2.22
CA ALA A 173 -15.47 12.57 2.71
C ALA A 173 -16.35 13.81 2.95
#